data_343e0fb5bfac5d2844ca330b237bec93
#
_entry.id   343e0fb5bfac5d2844ca330b237bec93
#
_cell.length_a   1.000
_cell.length_b   1.000
_cell.length_c   1.000
_cell.angle_alpha   90.00
_cell.angle_beta   90.00
_cell.angle_gamma   90.00
#
_symmetry.space_group_name_H-M   'P 1'
#
loop_
_entity.id
_entity.type
_entity.pdbx_description
1 polymer ?
#
loop_
_entity_poly.entity_id
_entity_poly.type
_entity_poly.pdbx_seq_one_letter_code
_entity_poly.pdbx_strand_id
1 'polypeptide(L)'
;MIYVGVDPGARGGLAAIDENNKILFAVPMSRENLVNYIKNLHNDVIERNDAVIACVEKVGAMPGQGVTSMFSFGKSAGFIEGVLESFEIPYQLVPPQTWKKSFSLLHKDKKASIETCKQLFPGVNLLPTERCRKESDGISEAILMSLYAKRKLK
;
A
#
# COMPACT_ATOMS: atom_id res chain seq x y z
N MET A 1 13.32 -5.55 -9.97
CA MET A 1 11.85 -5.61 -9.84
C MET A 1 11.40 -4.74 -8.68
N ILE A 2 10.28 -4.05 -8.82
CA ILE A 2 9.74 -3.15 -7.81
C ILE A 2 8.41 -3.71 -7.29
N TYR A 3 8.17 -3.59 -6.00
CA TYR A 3 6.99 -4.12 -5.31
C TYR A 3 6.24 -2.98 -4.65
N VAL A 4 4.97 -2.82 -5.01
CA VAL A 4 4.10 -1.76 -4.53
C VAL A 4 3.09 -2.32 -3.52
N GLY A 5 2.84 -1.59 -2.46
CA GLY A 5 1.78 -1.87 -1.48
C GLY A 5 0.79 -0.71 -1.44
N VAL A 6 -0.49 -1.04 -1.48
CA VAL A 6 -1.58 -0.06 -1.50
C VAL A 6 -2.62 -0.39 -0.44
N ASP A 7 -2.71 0.44 0.58
CA ASP A 7 -3.81 0.45 1.55
C ASP A 7 -4.83 1.53 1.13
N PRO A 8 -6.02 1.15 0.66
CA PRO A 8 -6.98 2.07 0.03
C PRO A 8 -7.71 3.03 0.97
N GLY A 9 -7.59 2.86 2.28
CA GLY A 9 -8.33 3.67 3.25
C GLY A 9 -8.05 5.16 3.18
N ALA A 10 -8.94 6.00 3.69
CA ALA A 10 -8.71 7.45 3.81
C ALA A 10 -7.49 7.78 4.68
N ARG A 11 -7.13 6.89 5.59
CA ARG A 11 -5.91 6.91 6.39
C ARG A 11 -4.91 5.84 5.95
N GLY A 12 -5.06 5.36 4.74
CA GLY A 12 -4.20 4.36 4.15
C GLY A 12 -2.84 4.90 3.72
N GLY A 13 -2.15 4.10 2.95
CA GLY A 13 -0.82 4.44 2.47
C GLY A 13 -0.52 3.85 1.10
N LEU A 14 0.52 4.38 0.50
CA LEU A 14 1.12 3.91 -0.73
C LEU A 14 2.63 3.80 -0.54
N ALA A 15 3.20 2.65 -0.83
CA ALA A 15 4.64 2.43 -0.68
C ALA A 15 5.19 1.56 -1.80
N ALA A 16 6.48 1.70 -2.08
CA ALA A 16 7.21 0.80 -2.96
C ALA A 16 8.58 0.46 -2.39
N ILE A 17 9.00 -0.78 -2.59
CA ILE A 17 10.34 -1.27 -2.28
C ILE A 17 10.99 -1.93 -3.49
N ASP A 18 12.30 -1.94 -3.51
CA ASP A 18 13.08 -2.68 -4.50
C ASP A 18 13.43 -4.12 -4.05
N GLU A 19 14.17 -4.83 -4.87
CA GLU A 19 14.66 -6.19 -4.57
C GLU A 19 15.52 -6.28 -3.30
N ASN A 20 16.16 -5.20 -2.89
CA ASN A 20 17.01 -5.15 -1.70
C ASN A 20 16.25 -4.68 -0.45
N ASN A 21 14.92 -4.59 -0.51
CA ASN A 21 14.06 -4.01 0.53
C ASN A 21 14.32 -2.51 0.80
N LYS A 22 14.94 -1.80 -0.13
CA LYS A 22 15.05 -0.36 -0.02
C LYS A 22 13.69 0.28 -0.31
N ILE A 23 13.23 1.11 0.60
CA ILE A 23 11.99 1.88 0.39
C ILE A 23 12.29 2.97 -0.64
N LEU A 24 11.56 2.93 -1.75
CA LEU A 24 11.65 3.93 -2.82
C LEU A 24 10.78 5.14 -2.49
N PHE A 25 9.60 4.88 -1.97
CA PHE A 25 8.70 5.87 -1.37
C PHE A 25 7.73 5.20 -0.40
N ALA A 26 7.24 5.97 0.55
CA ALA A 26 6.17 5.59 1.48
C ALA A 26 5.42 6.85 1.89
N VAL A 27 4.17 6.98 1.45
CA VAL A 27 3.38 8.21 1.56
C VAL A 27 1.93 7.92 1.98
N PRO A 28 1.22 8.89 2.56
CA PRO A 28 -0.20 8.76 2.82
C PRO A 28 -0.98 8.52 1.52
N MET A 29 -2.07 7.76 1.61
CA MET A 29 -2.99 7.58 0.49
C MET A 29 -3.74 8.89 0.20
N SER A 30 -3.65 9.34 -1.03
CA SER A 30 -4.48 10.37 -1.63
C SER A 30 -4.56 10.13 -3.14
N ARG A 31 -5.58 10.68 -3.80
CA ARG A 31 -5.66 10.58 -5.27
C ARG A 31 -4.44 11.19 -5.94
N GLU A 32 -4.01 12.35 -5.46
CA GLU A 32 -2.83 13.04 -5.97
C GLU A 32 -1.56 12.20 -5.80
N ASN A 33 -1.31 11.68 -4.60
CA ASN A 33 -0.15 10.83 -4.35
C ASN A 33 -0.18 9.57 -5.22
N LEU A 34 -1.33 8.90 -5.31
CA LEU A 34 -1.47 7.71 -6.13
C LEU A 34 -1.08 7.99 -7.59
N VAL A 35 -1.68 9.01 -8.21
CA VAL A 35 -1.40 9.34 -9.62
C VAL A 35 0.06 9.73 -9.81
N ASN A 36 0.59 10.61 -8.96
CA ASN A 36 1.95 11.13 -9.13
C ASN A 36 3.02 10.05 -8.93
N TYR A 37 2.91 9.26 -7.85
CA TYR A 37 3.91 8.22 -7.56
C TYR A 37 3.82 7.05 -8.54
N ILE A 38 2.63 6.62 -8.93
CA ILE A 38 2.45 5.54 -9.92
C ILE A 38 2.95 5.97 -11.30
N LYS A 39 2.64 7.19 -11.73
CA LYS A 39 3.16 7.75 -13.00
C LYS A 39 4.69 7.79 -13.02
N ASN A 40 5.31 8.32 -11.96
CA ASN A 40 6.76 8.40 -11.86
C ASN A 40 7.39 7.00 -11.85
N LEU A 41 6.81 6.08 -11.09
CA LEU A 41 7.24 4.69 -11.04
C LEU A 41 7.16 4.01 -12.41
N HIS A 42 6.06 4.21 -13.13
CA HIS A 42 5.90 3.67 -14.49
C HIS A 42 6.99 4.17 -15.42
N ASN A 43 7.30 5.46 -15.41
CA ASN A 43 8.37 6.03 -16.22
C ASN A 43 9.74 5.42 -15.86
N ASP A 44 10.06 5.33 -14.57
CA ASP A 44 11.30 4.74 -14.09
C ASP A 44 11.45 3.26 -14.50
N VAL A 45 10.36 2.50 -14.43
CA VAL A 45 10.32 1.08 -14.83
C VAL A 45 10.59 0.93 -16.32
N ILE A 46 9.99 1.77 -17.16
CA ILE A 46 10.23 1.76 -18.61
C ILE A 46 11.69 2.12 -18.92
N GLU A 47 12.20 3.22 -18.35
CA GLU A 47 13.57 3.69 -18.59
C GLU A 47 14.62 2.65 -18.19
N ARG A 48 14.38 1.94 -17.09
CA ARG A 48 15.31 0.92 -16.57
C ARG A 48 15.07 -0.48 -17.09
N ASN A 49 14.07 -0.68 -17.94
CA ASN A 49 13.61 -2.00 -18.38
C ASN A 49 13.41 -2.96 -17.18
N ASP A 50 12.81 -2.47 -16.12
CA ASP A 50 12.52 -3.20 -14.88
C ASP A 50 11.09 -3.74 -14.90
N ALA A 51 10.69 -4.46 -13.87
CA ALA A 51 9.35 -4.97 -13.70
C ALA A 51 8.74 -4.45 -12.38
N VAL A 52 7.43 -4.37 -12.33
CA VAL A 52 6.68 -3.92 -11.16
C VAL A 52 5.48 -4.83 -10.92
N ILE A 53 5.10 -5.02 -9.66
CA ILE A 53 3.85 -5.66 -9.26
C ILE A 53 3.29 -4.99 -8.01
N ALA A 54 1.98 -4.83 -7.93
CA ALA A 54 1.32 -4.22 -6.79
C ALA A 54 0.47 -5.23 -6.00
N CYS A 55 0.55 -5.13 -4.67
CA CYS A 55 -0.39 -5.71 -3.72
C CYS A 55 -1.36 -4.62 -3.27
N VAL A 56 -2.63 -4.76 -3.59
CA VAL A 56 -3.69 -3.84 -3.16
C VAL A 56 -4.57 -4.54 -2.14
N GLU A 57 -4.81 -3.93 -0.99
CA GLU A 57 -5.73 -4.51 -0.03
C GLU A 57 -7.14 -4.56 -0.62
N LYS A 58 -7.71 -5.76 -0.62
CA LYS A 58 -9.09 -5.99 -1.08
C LYS A 58 -10.06 -5.39 -0.08
N VAL A 59 -10.73 -4.33 -0.47
CA VAL A 59 -11.84 -3.74 0.28
C VAL A 59 -13.17 -4.32 -0.22
N GLY A 60 -14.14 -4.44 0.67
CA GLY A 60 -15.46 -4.95 0.34
C GLY A 60 -16.54 -4.28 1.16
N ALA A 61 -17.79 -4.41 0.71
CA ALA A 61 -18.94 -3.99 1.49
C ALA A 61 -19.09 -4.89 2.72
N MET A 62 -19.32 -4.28 3.89
CA MET A 62 -19.57 -5.01 5.13
C MET A 62 -21.02 -4.85 5.58
N PRO A 63 -21.65 -5.90 6.13
CA PRO A 63 -22.98 -5.81 6.71
C PRO A 63 -23.04 -4.69 7.77
N GLY A 64 -24.10 -3.88 7.73
CA GLY A 64 -24.28 -2.75 8.65
C GLY A 64 -23.51 -1.48 8.31
N GLN A 65 -22.73 -1.47 7.25
CA GLN A 65 -22.10 -0.25 6.73
C GLN A 65 -23.12 0.64 6.04
N GLY A 66 -23.05 1.96 6.28
CA GLY A 66 -23.96 2.92 5.64
C GLY A 66 -23.77 2.98 4.12
N VAL A 67 -24.87 3.24 3.39
CA VAL A 67 -24.88 3.31 1.92
C VAL A 67 -23.87 4.33 1.38
N THR A 68 -23.78 5.51 1.98
CA THR A 68 -22.83 6.56 1.59
C THR A 68 -21.38 6.10 1.77
N SER A 69 -21.09 5.42 2.87
CA SER A 69 -19.73 4.88 3.12
C SER A 69 -19.37 3.80 2.10
N MET A 70 -20.29 2.89 1.79
CA MET A 70 -20.08 1.84 0.79
C MET A 70 -19.84 2.43 -0.60
N PHE A 71 -20.59 3.42 -1.00
CA PHE A 71 -20.42 4.11 -2.28
C PHE A 71 -19.06 4.81 -2.36
N SER A 72 -18.66 5.52 -1.30
CA SER A 72 -17.36 6.19 -1.20
C SER A 72 -16.21 5.20 -1.25
N PHE A 73 -16.30 4.08 -0.56
CA PHE A 73 -15.32 2.99 -0.61
C PHE A 73 -15.19 2.38 -2.00
N GLY A 74 -16.30 2.04 -2.65
CA GLY A 74 -16.32 1.51 -4.01
C GLY A 74 -15.69 2.47 -5.01
N LYS A 75 -15.99 3.76 -4.89
CA LYS A 75 -15.40 4.83 -5.71
C LYS A 75 -13.88 4.91 -5.56
N SER A 76 -13.39 4.84 -4.32
CA SER A 76 -11.96 4.87 -4.04
C SER A 76 -11.24 3.63 -4.55
N ALA A 77 -11.81 2.44 -4.34
CA ALA A 77 -11.26 1.18 -4.85
C ALA A 77 -11.18 1.20 -6.38
N GLY A 78 -12.26 1.56 -7.07
CA GLY A 78 -12.27 1.66 -8.53
C GLY A 78 -11.31 2.69 -9.08
N PHE A 79 -11.09 3.81 -8.37
CA PHE A 79 -10.09 4.79 -8.77
C PHE A 79 -8.68 4.23 -8.69
N ILE A 80 -8.34 3.48 -7.64
CA ILE A 80 -7.02 2.85 -7.48
C ILE A 80 -6.79 1.83 -8.59
N GLU A 81 -7.73 0.94 -8.83
CA GLU A 81 -7.64 -0.06 -9.89
C GLU A 81 -7.50 0.61 -11.25
N GLY A 82 -8.31 1.63 -11.55
CA GLY A 82 -8.24 2.38 -12.80
C GLY A 82 -6.90 3.09 -13.02
N VAL A 83 -6.28 3.64 -11.97
CA VAL A 83 -4.94 4.23 -12.08
C VAL A 83 -3.90 3.17 -12.37
N LEU A 84 -3.90 2.04 -11.66
CA LEU A 84 -2.95 0.96 -11.90
C LEU A 84 -3.09 0.38 -13.31
N GLU A 85 -4.30 0.16 -13.78
CA GLU A 85 -4.60 -0.34 -15.12
C GLU A 85 -4.18 0.65 -16.22
N SER A 86 -4.41 1.94 -16.02
CA SER A 86 -4.04 2.97 -17.01
C SER A 86 -2.53 3.13 -17.19
N PHE A 87 -1.74 2.78 -16.18
CA PHE A 87 -0.28 2.72 -16.25
C PHE A 87 0.27 1.31 -16.45
N GLU A 88 -0.59 0.35 -16.81
CA GLU A 88 -0.22 -1.05 -17.07
C GLU A 88 0.57 -1.70 -15.93
N ILE A 89 0.29 -1.33 -14.68
CA ILE A 89 0.91 -1.92 -13.50
C ILE A 89 0.10 -3.16 -13.08
N PRO A 90 0.68 -4.37 -13.19
CA PRO A 90 0.01 -5.58 -12.73
C PRO A 90 -0.22 -5.51 -11.22
N TYR A 91 -1.41 -5.90 -10.77
CA TYR A 91 -1.74 -5.91 -9.36
C TYR A 91 -2.57 -7.11 -8.95
N GLN A 92 -2.55 -7.42 -7.67
CA GLN A 92 -3.41 -8.42 -7.06
C GLN A 92 -4.16 -7.82 -5.88
N LEU A 93 -5.49 -8.04 -5.85
CA LEU A 93 -6.33 -7.72 -4.70
C LEU A 93 -6.15 -8.81 -3.63
N VAL A 94 -5.63 -8.43 -2.48
CA VAL A 94 -5.30 -9.36 -1.40
C VAL A 94 -6.16 -9.04 -0.16
N PRO A 95 -6.95 -10.02 0.36
CA PRO A 95 -7.71 -9.81 1.58
C PRO A 95 -6.83 -9.42 2.77
N PRO A 96 -7.30 -8.53 3.66
CA PRO A 96 -6.53 -8.11 4.84
C PRO A 96 -6.02 -9.29 5.67
N GLN A 97 -6.85 -10.30 5.89
CA GLN A 97 -6.48 -11.48 6.66
C GLN A 97 -5.31 -12.25 6.05
N THR A 98 -5.21 -12.26 4.71
CA THR A 98 -4.19 -13.02 3.99
C THR A 98 -2.80 -12.40 4.18
N TRP A 99 -2.66 -11.10 3.94
CA TRP A 99 -1.36 -10.45 4.11
C TRP A 99 -1.00 -10.25 5.59
N LYS A 100 -1.97 -9.92 6.46
CA LYS A 100 -1.75 -9.77 7.91
C LYS A 100 -1.27 -11.07 8.56
N LYS A 101 -1.79 -12.22 8.12
CA LYS A 101 -1.32 -13.53 8.58
C LYS A 101 0.18 -13.75 8.31
N SER A 102 0.68 -13.27 7.18
CA SER A 102 2.10 -13.41 6.80
C SER A 102 3.06 -12.66 7.74
N PHE A 103 2.55 -11.71 8.51
CA PHE A 103 3.32 -10.91 9.47
C PHE A 103 2.87 -11.15 10.92
N SER A 104 2.07 -12.17 11.19
CA SER A 104 1.51 -12.46 12.52
C SER A 104 0.69 -11.29 13.10
N LEU A 105 -0.02 -10.56 12.23
CA LEU A 105 -0.80 -9.36 12.60
C LEU A 105 -2.30 -9.62 12.73
N LEU A 106 -2.75 -10.86 12.60
CA LEU A 106 -4.17 -11.18 12.80
C LEU A 106 -4.60 -10.87 14.23
N HIS A 107 -5.76 -10.20 14.35
CA HIS A 107 -6.37 -9.79 15.64
C HIS A 107 -5.49 -8.87 16.49
N LYS A 108 -4.48 -8.24 15.90
CA LYS A 108 -3.64 -7.25 16.55
C LYS A 108 -4.11 -5.83 16.25
N ASP A 109 -3.73 -4.90 17.13
CA ASP A 109 -4.04 -3.48 16.93
C ASP A 109 -3.13 -2.81 15.87
N LYS A 110 -3.43 -1.57 15.57
CA LYS A 110 -2.68 -0.79 14.57
C LYS A 110 -1.23 -0.52 14.97
N LYS A 111 -0.92 -0.50 16.28
CA LYS A 111 0.44 -0.33 16.76
C LYS A 111 1.32 -1.52 16.37
N ALA A 112 0.76 -2.72 16.31
CA ALA A 112 1.51 -3.91 15.91
C ALA A 112 2.03 -3.81 14.47
N SER A 113 1.28 -3.23 13.55
CA SER A 113 1.74 -2.97 12.17
C SER A 113 2.92 -1.99 12.15
N ILE A 114 2.86 -0.92 12.93
CA ILE A 114 3.93 0.06 13.05
C ILE A 114 5.21 -0.60 13.63
N GLU A 115 5.08 -1.34 14.72
CA GLU A 115 6.21 -2.03 15.36
C GLU A 115 6.85 -3.06 14.43
N THR A 116 6.05 -3.88 13.78
CA THR A 116 6.52 -4.88 12.81
C THR A 116 7.24 -4.21 11.64
N CYS A 117 6.69 -3.13 11.11
CA CYS A 117 7.33 -2.37 10.03
C CYS A 117 8.69 -1.80 10.47
N LYS A 118 8.79 -1.24 11.67
CA LYS A 118 10.06 -0.73 12.22
C LYS A 118 11.11 -1.81 12.45
N GLN A 119 10.69 -3.01 12.84
CA GLN A 119 11.59 -4.15 12.98
C GLN A 119 12.16 -4.61 11.65
N LEU A 120 11.33 -4.67 10.61
CA LEU A 120 11.71 -5.12 9.27
C LEU A 120 12.44 -4.05 8.46
N PHE A 121 12.19 -2.78 8.74
CA PHE A 121 12.77 -1.62 8.08
C PHE A 121 13.32 -0.63 9.12
N PRO A 122 14.46 -0.92 9.76
CA PRO A 122 15.04 -0.06 10.79
C PRO A 122 15.28 1.36 10.26
N GLY A 123 14.91 2.35 11.05
CA GLY A 123 15.07 3.76 10.68
C GLY A 123 14.01 4.32 9.73
N VAL A 124 12.96 3.54 9.40
CA VAL A 124 11.87 4.00 8.53
C VAL A 124 11.12 5.19 9.14
N ASN A 125 10.81 6.18 8.30
CA ASN A 125 9.96 7.30 8.69
C ASN A 125 8.50 6.99 8.34
N LEU A 126 7.65 6.88 9.35
CA LEU A 126 6.21 6.58 9.24
C LEU A 126 5.33 7.82 9.50
N LEU A 127 5.91 9.00 9.58
CA LEU A 127 5.14 10.23 9.74
C LEU A 127 4.50 10.64 8.40
N PRO A 128 3.19 10.93 8.39
CA PRO A 128 2.50 11.36 7.17
C PRO A 128 3.05 12.66 6.58
N THR A 129 3.46 13.57 7.44
CA THR A 129 4.15 14.82 7.08
C THR A 129 5.18 15.16 8.15
N GLU A 130 6.12 16.06 7.86
CA GLU A 130 7.12 16.55 8.83
C GLU A 130 6.50 17.22 10.07
N ARG A 131 5.27 17.73 9.94
CA ARG A 131 4.53 18.39 11.03
C ARG A 131 3.79 17.41 11.93
N CYS A 132 3.61 16.17 11.49
CA CYS A 132 2.91 15.14 12.27
C CYS A 132 3.81 14.61 13.37
N ARG A 133 3.21 14.36 14.54
CA ARG A 133 3.89 13.71 15.68
C ARG A 133 3.50 12.25 15.81
N LYS A 134 2.45 11.82 15.13
CA LYS A 134 1.92 10.46 15.20
C LYS A 134 2.25 9.69 13.93
N GLU A 135 2.85 8.53 14.10
CA GLU A 135 3.14 7.59 13.03
C GLU A 135 1.86 7.03 12.39
N SER A 136 1.90 6.79 11.09
CA SER A 136 0.77 6.29 10.30
C SER A 136 0.78 4.76 10.22
N ASP A 137 -0.28 4.15 10.69
CA ASP A 137 -0.54 2.72 10.47
C ASP A 137 -0.76 2.42 8.98
N GLY A 138 -1.40 3.31 8.24
CA GLY A 138 -1.62 3.13 6.80
C GLY A 138 -0.32 3.11 5.99
N ILE A 139 0.65 3.98 6.30
CA ILE A 139 1.97 3.94 5.65
C ILE A 139 2.71 2.65 6.02
N SER A 140 2.70 2.25 7.29
CA SER A 140 3.34 1.01 7.71
C SER A 140 2.71 -0.22 7.06
N GLU A 141 1.40 -0.28 6.96
CA GLU A 141 0.68 -1.38 6.29
C GLU A 141 1.00 -1.42 4.79
N ALA A 142 1.07 -0.27 4.11
CA ALA A 142 1.49 -0.22 2.71
C ALA A 142 2.92 -0.75 2.49
N ILE A 143 3.86 -0.42 3.38
CA ILE A 143 5.23 -0.97 3.32
C ILE A 143 5.21 -2.50 3.54
N LEU A 144 4.46 -2.99 4.51
CA LEU A 144 4.32 -4.43 4.75
C LEU A 144 3.67 -5.15 3.57
N MET A 145 2.69 -4.53 2.91
CA MET A 145 2.06 -5.07 1.72
C MET A 145 3.00 -5.10 0.51
N SER A 146 3.89 -4.11 0.36
CA SER A 146 4.94 -4.17 -0.65
C SER A 146 5.92 -5.33 -0.40
N LEU A 147 6.27 -5.58 0.85
CA LEU A 147 7.08 -6.76 1.23
C LEU A 147 6.31 -8.07 1.04
N TYR A 148 5.00 -8.08 1.26
CA TYR A 148 4.14 -9.23 0.94
C TYR A 148 4.15 -9.51 -0.56
N ALA A 149 4.01 -8.48 -1.41
CA ALA A 149 4.11 -8.62 -2.86
C ALA A 149 5.42 -9.29 -3.27
N LYS A 150 6.53 -8.83 -2.73
CA LYS A 150 7.85 -9.42 -2.98
C LYS A 150 7.93 -10.90 -2.59
N ARG A 151 7.34 -11.29 -1.48
CA ARG A 151 7.43 -12.65 -0.94
C ARG A 151 6.46 -13.63 -1.62
N LYS A 152 5.34 -13.14 -2.15
CA LYS A 152 4.19 -13.99 -2.53
C LYS A 152 3.63 -13.78 -3.93
N LEU A 153 3.86 -12.62 -4.56
CA LEU A 153 3.26 -12.26 -5.84
C LEU A 153 4.27 -12.29 -7.00
N LYS A 154 5.15 -13.22 -7.01
CA LYS A 154 6.13 -13.37 -8.11
C LYS A 154 5.50 -13.89 -9.37
#